data_2d8758c483316cc9cf1ca9510a131cff
#
_entry.id   2d8758c483316cc9cf1ca9510a131cff
#
_cell.length_a   1.000
_cell.length_b   1.000
_cell.length_c   1.000
_cell.angle_alpha   90.00
_cell.angle_beta   90.00
_cell.angle_gamma   90.00
#
_symmetry.space_group_name_H-M   'P 1'
#
loop_
_entity.id
_entity.type
_entity.pdbx_description
1 polymer ?
#
loop_
_entity_poly.entity_id
_entity_poly.type
_entity_poly.pdbx_seq_one_letter_code
_entity_poly.pdbx_strand_id
1 'polypeptide(L)'
;MLYKWTSVYIILYLCSRAIADQPWCHNGCENSPSFWPSLPNSQCGGVRQSPINIDTNQLTFDPSLRNLTFSDITNPHSIRFLTNNGHTVSCVLEEGLMEVRGGGLPHGYTAVMMHFHWGGDSLCHPGSEHTVDSVRYPMEIHLVTLKEGLTMEQAKTDPERVAVFGFFIDVTGDQWHVESWTTLTSYLLNITERGSSVDIVQPLSISDLLGSVDLTKFYRYQGSLTTPTCDEVVVWTVFEEPIKIRRDLVELFPKTLKYRDIYRPVQRLNGRPVYASPGVSVSPLGRVSSSQTSSRGALSPGLLLLLLLGWG
;
A
#
# COMPACT_ATOMS: atom_id res chain seq x y z
N MET A 1 14.95 26.79 17.65
CA MET A 1 14.78 25.34 17.81
C MET A 1 13.35 24.90 18.21
N LEU A 2 12.36 25.77 18.13
CA LEU A 2 10.98 25.47 18.60
C LEU A 2 9.95 25.16 17.47
N TYR A 3 10.38 25.20 16.20
CA TYR A 3 9.45 25.04 15.06
C TYR A 3 9.35 23.63 14.45
N LYS A 4 10.21 22.68 14.85
CA LYS A 4 10.22 21.32 14.26
C LYS A 4 9.22 20.33 14.88
N TRP A 5 8.71 20.62 16.07
CA TRP A 5 7.81 19.69 16.78
C TRP A 5 6.35 19.73 16.32
N THR A 6 5.99 20.70 15.50
CA THR A 6 4.59 20.94 15.11
C THR A 6 4.08 19.98 14.01
N SER A 7 4.95 19.47 13.12
CA SER A 7 4.49 18.72 11.95
C SER A 7 4.02 17.29 12.27
N VAL A 8 4.77 16.55 13.09
CA VAL A 8 4.39 15.17 13.47
C VAL A 8 3.18 15.17 14.41
N TYR A 9 3.14 16.09 15.36
CA TYR A 9 1.97 16.26 16.23
C TYR A 9 0.73 16.70 15.45
N ILE A 10 0.90 17.48 14.38
CA ILE A 10 -0.22 17.91 13.53
C ILE A 10 -0.72 16.78 12.63
N ILE A 11 0.15 15.89 12.13
CA ILE A 11 -0.29 14.71 11.36
C ILE A 11 -1.02 13.71 12.27
N LEU A 12 -0.48 13.43 13.45
CA LEU A 12 -1.16 12.64 14.49
C LEU A 12 -2.43 13.35 14.98
N TYR A 13 -2.40 14.69 15.06
CA TYR A 13 -3.52 15.51 15.52
C TYR A 13 -4.59 15.73 14.44
N LEU A 14 -4.28 15.70 13.15
CA LEU A 14 -5.28 15.67 12.08
C LEU A 14 -5.92 14.29 11.97
N CYS A 15 -5.17 13.21 12.15
CA CYS A 15 -5.76 11.88 12.39
C CYS A 15 -6.59 11.84 13.67
N SER A 16 -6.19 12.58 14.75
CA SER A 16 -6.88 12.52 16.05
C SER A 16 -7.99 13.56 16.21
N ARG A 17 -7.94 14.73 15.58
CA ARG A 17 -9.05 15.70 15.66
C ARG A 17 -10.27 15.36 14.79
N ALA A 18 -10.07 14.65 13.68
CA ALA A 18 -11.19 14.02 12.97
C ALA A 18 -11.91 12.99 13.86
N ILE A 19 -11.25 12.49 14.90
CA ILE A 19 -11.77 11.51 15.87
C ILE A 19 -12.70 12.13 16.92
N ALA A 20 -12.62 13.44 17.20
CA ALA A 20 -13.36 14.07 18.30
C ALA A 20 -14.83 14.34 17.99
N ASP A 21 -15.17 14.59 16.72
CA ASP A 21 -16.54 15.06 16.38
C ASP A 21 -17.41 14.02 15.64
N GLN A 22 -16.84 12.98 15.01
CA GLN A 22 -17.62 11.93 14.33
C GLN A 22 -16.88 10.60 14.39
N PRO A 23 -17.10 9.78 15.41
CA PRO A 23 -16.42 8.48 15.54
C PRO A 23 -16.81 7.56 14.37
N TRP A 24 -15.83 7.15 13.60
CA TRP A 24 -15.97 6.13 12.57
C TRP A 24 -15.28 4.84 13.02
N CYS A 25 -15.60 3.73 12.40
CA CYS A 25 -14.96 2.44 12.65
C CYS A 25 -14.84 1.65 11.36
N HIS A 26 -14.01 0.61 11.35
CA HIS A 26 -13.96 -0.35 10.26
C HIS A 26 -15.14 -1.35 10.32
N ASN A 27 -15.54 -1.73 11.52
CA ASN A 27 -16.71 -2.61 11.75
C ASN A 27 -17.35 -2.35 13.11
N GLY A 28 -18.56 -2.88 13.31
CA GLY A 28 -19.23 -2.92 14.63
C GLY A 28 -19.84 -1.62 15.11
N CYS A 29 -19.87 -0.54 14.29
CA CYS A 29 -20.57 0.69 14.62
C CYS A 29 -21.40 1.21 13.42
N GLU A 30 -22.23 2.22 13.65
CA GLU A 30 -23.06 2.83 12.61
C GLU A 30 -22.20 3.46 11.50
N ASN A 31 -21.12 4.15 11.87
CA ASN A 31 -20.20 4.81 10.91
C ASN A 31 -19.13 3.84 10.38
N SER A 32 -19.54 2.68 9.91
CA SER A 32 -18.70 1.71 9.20
C SER A 32 -18.45 2.12 7.74
N PRO A 33 -17.57 1.46 6.96
CA PRO A 33 -17.16 1.90 5.61
C PRO A 33 -18.30 2.21 4.65
N SER A 34 -19.45 1.57 4.76
CA SER A 34 -20.63 1.85 3.93
C SER A 34 -21.24 3.24 4.19
N PHE A 35 -21.02 3.80 5.36
CA PHE A 35 -21.53 5.11 5.77
C PHE A 35 -20.48 6.23 5.65
N TRP A 36 -19.21 5.91 5.44
CA TRP A 36 -18.14 6.92 5.33
C TRP A 36 -18.41 8.00 4.28
N PRO A 37 -19.04 7.72 3.11
CA PRO A 37 -19.40 8.78 2.16
C PRO A 37 -20.33 9.85 2.72
N SER A 38 -21.09 9.52 3.77
CA SER A 38 -22.06 10.44 4.40
C SER A 38 -21.47 11.24 5.57
N LEU A 39 -20.22 10.98 5.96
CA LEU A 39 -19.57 11.74 7.03
C LEU A 39 -19.28 13.18 6.60
N PRO A 40 -19.29 14.16 7.52
CA PRO A 40 -18.93 15.55 7.22
C PRO A 40 -17.53 15.65 6.60
N ASN A 41 -17.41 16.45 5.54
CA ASN A 41 -16.18 16.69 4.77
C ASN A 41 -15.56 15.42 4.16
N SER A 42 -16.33 14.32 4.04
CA SER A 42 -15.87 13.06 3.50
C SER A 42 -15.71 13.11 1.99
N GLN A 43 -14.60 12.56 1.50
CA GLN A 43 -14.33 12.25 0.09
C GLN A 43 -14.51 10.75 -0.21
N CYS A 44 -15.01 9.97 0.75
CA CYS A 44 -15.04 8.49 0.66
C CYS A 44 -16.00 7.96 -0.42
N GLY A 45 -16.85 8.82 -1.02
CA GLY A 45 -17.68 8.51 -2.18
C GLY A 45 -17.07 8.91 -3.52
N GLY A 46 -15.81 9.31 -3.56
CA GLY A 46 -15.13 9.77 -4.77
C GLY A 46 -14.87 8.68 -5.80
N VAL A 47 -14.23 9.04 -6.90
CA VAL A 47 -14.04 8.14 -8.06
C VAL A 47 -12.65 7.51 -8.13
N ARG A 48 -11.70 7.99 -7.31
CA ARG A 48 -10.33 7.46 -7.24
C ARG A 48 -10.02 6.85 -5.87
N GLN A 49 -10.97 6.11 -5.32
CA GLN A 49 -10.88 5.56 -3.98
C GLN A 49 -9.93 4.36 -3.89
N SER A 50 -9.39 4.14 -2.68
CA SER A 50 -8.53 3.01 -2.26
C SER A 50 -9.15 2.30 -1.04
N PRO A 51 -8.79 1.01 -0.81
CA PRO A 51 -7.92 0.15 -1.62
C PRO A 51 -8.62 -0.36 -2.90
N ILE A 52 -7.87 -1.08 -3.76
CA ILE A 52 -8.41 -1.70 -4.98
C ILE A 52 -8.07 -3.19 -5.05
N ASN A 53 -8.78 -3.91 -5.91
CA ASN A 53 -8.31 -5.20 -6.40
C ASN A 53 -7.33 -4.98 -7.56
N ILE A 54 -6.14 -5.55 -7.47
CA ILE A 54 -5.13 -5.54 -8.52
C ILE A 54 -5.37 -6.78 -9.36
N ASP A 55 -5.91 -6.61 -10.57
CA ASP A 55 -6.11 -7.68 -11.55
C ASP A 55 -4.85 -7.80 -12.41
N THR A 56 -4.10 -8.89 -12.21
CA THR A 56 -2.82 -9.10 -12.90
C THR A 56 -2.95 -9.27 -14.42
N ASN A 57 -4.15 -9.57 -14.91
CA ASN A 57 -4.44 -9.64 -16.34
C ASN A 57 -4.72 -8.29 -17.00
N GLN A 58 -4.92 -7.23 -16.20
CA GLN A 58 -5.27 -5.88 -16.67
C GLN A 58 -4.18 -4.84 -16.37
N LEU A 59 -2.97 -5.28 -16.03
CA LEU A 59 -1.86 -4.38 -15.74
C LEU A 59 -1.32 -3.71 -17.00
N THR A 60 -0.95 -2.46 -16.86
CA THR A 60 -0.20 -1.71 -17.87
C THR A 60 1.28 -1.73 -17.49
N PHE A 61 2.11 -2.30 -18.35
CA PHE A 61 3.57 -2.29 -18.12
C PHE A 61 4.13 -0.88 -18.29
N ASP A 62 4.88 -0.40 -17.30
CA ASP A 62 5.57 0.89 -17.35
C ASP A 62 7.08 0.72 -17.10
N PRO A 63 7.92 0.84 -18.13
CA PRO A 63 9.36 0.70 -18.00
C PRO A 63 10.03 1.83 -17.21
N SER A 64 9.34 2.92 -16.93
CA SER A 64 9.86 4.04 -16.12
C SER A 64 9.81 3.78 -14.62
N LEU A 65 9.04 2.78 -14.17
CA LEU A 65 8.91 2.41 -12.76
C LEU A 65 10.15 1.64 -12.25
N ARG A 66 11.31 2.33 -12.25
CA ARG A 66 12.62 1.75 -11.88
C ARG A 66 13.32 2.63 -10.85
N ASN A 67 14.33 2.05 -10.21
CA ASN A 67 15.23 2.76 -9.30
C ASN A 67 14.48 3.42 -8.13
N LEU A 68 13.48 2.72 -7.59
CA LEU A 68 12.87 3.12 -6.32
C LEU A 68 13.91 2.94 -5.22
N THR A 69 14.15 4.00 -4.46
CA THR A 69 15.17 4.02 -3.41
C THR A 69 14.58 4.55 -2.10
N PHE A 70 15.00 3.94 -1.00
CA PHE A 70 14.68 4.36 0.35
C PHE A 70 16.00 4.66 1.07
N SER A 71 16.25 5.93 1.45
CA SER A 71 17.40 6.25 2.29
C SER A 71 17.14 5.74 3.71
N ASP A 72 18.21 5.41 4.41
CA ASP A 72 18.18 5.06 5.84
C ASP A 72 17.16 3.98 6.26
N ILE A 73 16.67 3.17 5.32
CA ILE A 73 15.72 2.08 5.59
C ILE A 73 16.29 1.02 6.55
N THR A 74 17.61 0.92 6.63
CA THR A 74 18.34 0.00 7.53
C THR A 74 18.69 0.64 8.88
N ASN A 75 18.30 1.90 9.12
CA ASN A 75 18.58 2.56 10.38
C ASN A 75 17.79 1.93 11.52
N PRO A 76 18.45 1.34 12.54
CA PRO A 76 17.76 0.61 13.62
C PRO A 76 17.02 1.54 14.61
N HIS A 77 17.12 2.86 14.43
CA HIS A 77 16.46 3.88 15.26
C HIS A 77 15.46 4.71 14.45
N SER A 78 15.02 4.21 13.28
CA SER A 78 14.04 4.92 12.45
C SER A 78 12.64 4.92 13.06
N ILE A 79 12.29 3.92 13.87
CA ILE A 79 11.03 3.84 14.59
C ILE A 79 11.19 4.40 15.99
N ARG A 80 10.48 5.49 16.31
CA ARG A 80 10.55 6.15 17.62
C ARG A 80 9.67 5.47 18.64
N PHE A 81 8.38 5.32 18.31
CA PHE A 81 7.40 4.72 19.22
C PHE A 81 6.27 4.06 18.45
N LEU A 82 5.60 3.10 19.11
CA LEU A 82 4.32 2.55 18.69
C LEU A 82 3.20 3.29 19.39
N THR A 83 2.07 3.43 18.68
CA THR A 83 0.84 3.97 19.26
C THR A 83 -0.38 3.21 18.75
N ASN A 84 -1.37 3.04 19.62
CA ASN A 84 -2.69 2.53 19.30
C ASN A 84 -3.67 3.71 19.24
N ASN A 85 -4.10 4.09 18.05
CA ASN A 85 -5.05 5.20 17.89
C ASN A 85 -6.53 4.75 17.98
N GLY A 86 -6.79 3.47 18.24
CA GLY A 86 -8.12 2.86 18.28
C GLY A 86 -8.65 2.41 16.92
N HIS A 87 -7.93 2.70 15.84
CA HIS A 87 -8.26 2.25 14.48
C HIS A 87 -7.17 1.37 13.89
N THR A 88 -5.94 1.54 14.34
CA THR A 88 -4.78 0.72 13.99
C THR A 88 -3.65 0.91 15.00
N VAL A 89 -2.59 0.11 14.85
CA VAL A 89 -1.28 0.36 15.46
C VAL A 89 -0.41 1.08 14.43
N SER A 90 0.24 2.15 14.88
CA SER A 90 1.17 2.92 14.06
C SER A 90 2.56 2.95 14.69
N CYS A 91 3.58 2.73 13.85
CA CYS A 91 4.97 3.05 14.14
C CYS A 91 5.23 4.48 13.70
N VAL A 92 5.49 5.37 14.60
CA VAL A 92 5.88 6.75 14.28
C VAL A 92 7.37 6.79 14.01
N LEU A 93 7.76 7.36 12.88
CA LEU A 93 9.15 7.39 12.42
C LEU A 93 9.86 8.65 12.85
N GLU A 94 11.20 8.60 12.86
CA GLU A 94 12.03 9.78 13.08
C GLU A 94 11.89 10.73 11.89
N GLU A 95 11.56 12.00 12.19
CA GLU A 95 11.25 12.99 11.15
C GLU A 95 12.48 13.32 10.30
N GLY A 96 12.30 13.30 8.98
CA GLY A 96 13.32 13.66 8.00
C GLY A 96 14.45 12.64 7.84
N LEU A 97 14.37 11.49 8.49
CA LEU A 97 15.40 10.47 8.40
C LEU A 97 15.31 9.67 7.11
N MET A 98 14.12 9.18 6.77
CA MET A 98 13.92 8.31 5.60
C MET A 98 13.28 9.08 4.45
N GLU A 99 13.98 9.14 3.32
CA GLU A 99 13.48 9.70 2.08
C GLU A 99 13.23 8.60 1.06
N VAL A 100 12.22 8.79 0.22
CA VAL A 100 11.87 7.88 -0.87
C VAL A 100 11.87 8.63 -2.19
N ARG A 101 12.60 8.10 -3.16
CA ARG A 101 12.77 8.71 -4.49
C ARG A 101 12.80 7.66 -5.59
N GLY A 102 12.62 8.08 -6.83
CA GLY A 102 12.66 7.19 -8.00
C GLY A 102 11.39 6.36 -8.17
N GLY A 103 11.47 5.23 -8.85
CA GLY A 103 10.32 4.35 -9.08
C GLY A 103 9.15 5.02 -9.80
N GLY A 104 9.40 6.04 -10.66
CA GLY A 104 8.34 6.81 -11.31
C GLY A 104 7.53 7.70 -10.36
N LEU A 105 8.02 7.96 -9.14
CA LEU A 105 7.41 8.95 -8.24
C LEU A 105 7.58 10.35 -8.82
N PRO A 106 6.53 11.19 -8.76
CA PRO A 106 6.60 12.56 -9.29
C PRO A 106 7.54 13.48 -8.49
N HIS A 107 7.79 13.15 -7.23
CA HIS A 107 8.59 13.95 -6.30
C HIS A 107 9.42 13.06 -5.36
N GLY A 108 10.27 13.66 -4.56
CA GLY A 108 10.82 13.07 -3.35
C GLY A 108 9.79 13.12 -2.23
N TYR A 109 9.81 12.12 -1.36
CA TYR A 109 8.90 12.00 -0.22
C TYR A 109 9.67 11.62 1.03
N THR A 110 9.22 12.12 2.17
CA THR A 110 9.79 11.79 3.49
C THR A 110 8.83 10.90 4.26
N ALA A 111 9.32 9.79 4.76
CA ALA A 111 8.52 8.85 5.55
C ALA A 111 8.16 9.45 6.91
N VAL A 112 6.91 9.26 7.34
CA VAL A 112 6.39 9.82 8.58
C VAL A 112 5.86 8.78 9.54
N MET A 113 5.25 7.72 9.02
CA MET A 113 4.70 6.64 9.83
C MET A 113 4.52 5.36 9.02
N MET A 114 4.44 4.25 9.71
CA MET A 114 4.02 2.96 9.19
C MET A 114 2.86 2.44 10.04
N HIS A 115 1.82 1.87 9.44
CA HIS A 115 0.70 1.30 10.18
C HIS A 115 0.23 -0.01 9.58
N PHE A 116 -0.62 -0.72 10.32
CA PHE A 116 -0.99 -2.10 10.01
C PHE A 116 -2.49 -2.25 9.79
N HIS A 117 -2.85 -3.13 8.86
CA HIS A 117 -4.20 -3.62 8.63
C HIS A 117 -4.21 -5.13 8.83
N TRP A 118 -5.18 -5.63 9.60
CA TRP A 118 -5.33 -7.05 9.91
C TRP A 118 -6.79 -7.48 9.94
N GLY A 119 -7.03 -8.77 9.85
CA GLY A 119 -8.35 -9.35 9.84
C GLY A 119 -8.81 -9.85 11.21
N GLY A 120 -9.45 -11.01 11.22
CA GLY A 120 -9.90 -11.67 12.41
C GLY A 120 -8.81 -12.39 13.19
N ASP A 121 -9.23 -13.13 14.18
CA ASP A 121 -8.38 -13.91 15.09
C ASP A 121 -7.91 -15.25 14.50
N SER A 122 -8.23 -15.51 13.24
CA SER A 122 -7.78 -16.69 12.51
C SER A 122 -7.46 -16.33 11.05
N LEU A 123 -6.63 -17.14 10.40
CA LEU A 123 -6.29 -16.96 8.99
C LEU A 123 -7.46 -17.17 8.02
N CYS A 124 -8.60 -17.67 8.50
CA CYS A 124 -9.82 -17.72 7.71
C CYS A 124 -10.46 -16.34 7.52
N HIS A 125 -9.96 -15.32 8.25
CA HIS A 125 -10.42 -13.94 8.17
C HIS A 125 -9.23 -13.02 7.86
N PRO A 126 -8.73 -13.04 6.60
CA PRO A 126 -7.59 -12.21 6.19
C PRO A 126 -7.97 -10.73 6.15
N GLY A 127 -6.98 -9.85 6.35
CA GLY A 127 -7.25 -8.44 6.61
C GLY A 127 -6.38 -7.44 5.85
N SER A 128 -5.75 -7.82 4.72
CA SER A 128 -5.13 -6.81 3.85
C SER A 128 -6.20 -5.88 3.28
N GLU A 129 -5.85 -4.65 2.98
CA GLU A 129 -6.76 -3.71 2.33
C GLU A 129 -6.84 -3.96 0.82
N HIS A 130 -5.68 -4.00 0.15
CA HIS A 130 -5.61 -4.41 -1.25
C HIS A 130 -5.80 -5.92 -1.39
N THR A 131 -6.21 -6.31 -2.60
CA THR A 131 -6.26 -7.72 -3.03
C THR A 131 -5.53 -7.86 -4.36
N VAL A 132 -4.96 -9.03 -4.62
CA VAL A 132 -4.38 -9.39 -5.92
C VAL A 132 -5.19 -10.55 -6.48
N ASP A 133 -5.72 -10.41 -7.68
CA ASP A 133 -6.61 -11.40 -8.32
C ASP A 133 -7.73 -11.87 -7.38
N SER A 134 -8.28 -10.92 -6.61
CA SER A 134 -9.33 -11.13 -5.61
C SER A 134 -8.89 -11.93 -4.37
N VAL A 135 -7.61 -12.24 -4.23
CA VAL A 135 -7.05 -12.89 -3.04
C VAL A 135 -6.64 -11.82 -2.03
N ARG A 136 -7.13 -11.97 -0.79
CA ARG A 136 -6.78 -11.13 0.36
C ARG A 136 -5.69 -11.80 1.19
N TYR A 137 -4.69 -11.03 1.61
CA TYR A 137 -3.63 -11.50 2.48
C TYR A 137 -4.00 -11.35 3.97
N PRO A 138 -3.33 -12.08 4.88
CA PRO A 138 -3.59 -11.98 6.32
C PRO A 138 -3.49 -10.57 6.89
N MET A 139 -2.48 -9.79 6.46
CA MET A 139 -2.27 -8.41 6.88
C MET A 139 -1.67 -7.58 5.76
N GLU A 140 -1.67 -6.26 5.96
CA GLU A 140 -0.99 -5.31 5.08
C GLU A 140 -0.35 -4.19 5.92
N ILE A 141 0.83 -3.75 5.49
CA ILE A 141 1.51 -2.58 6.05
C ILE A 141 1.40 -1.42 5.07
N HIS A 142 1.17 -0.23 5.60
CA HIS A 142 1.29 1.02 4.86
C HIS A 142 2.40 1.88 5.44
N LEU A 143 3.47 2.09 4.67
CA LEU A 143 4.47 3.11 4.94
C LEU A 143 4.00 4.41 4.29
N VAL A 144 3.65 5.37 5.10
CA VAL A 144 3.10 6.66 4.67
C VAL A 144 4.21 7.69 4.59
N THR A 145 4.27 8.38 3.45
CA THR A 145 5.25 9.42 3.20
C THR A 145 4.58 10.71 2.75
N LEU A 146 5.20 11.85 3.04
CA LEU A 146 4.76 13.17 2.59
C LEU A 146 5.74 13.74 1.57
N LYS A 147 5.21 14.41 0.57
CA LYS A 147 5.99 15.15 -0.43
C LYS A 147 6.92 16.14 0.23
N GLU A 148 8.18 16.13 -0.17
CA GLU A 148 9.20 17.02 0.37
C GLU A 148 8.85 18.50 0.17
N GLY A 149 9.23 19.30 1.15
CA GLY A 149 9.07 20.75 1.11
C GLY A 149 7.64 21.26 1.27
N LEU A 150 6.64 20.37 1.40
CA LEU A 150 5.27 20.80 1.67
C LEU A 150 5.08 21.18 3.13
N THR A 151 4.45 22.34 3.33
CA THR A 151 3.80 22.66 4.59
C THR A 151 2.43 21.96 4.67
N MET A 152 1.91 21.78 5.89
CA MET A 152 0.58 21.19 6.09
C MET A 152 -0.54 21.98 5.37
N GLU A 153 -0.40 23.30 5.24
CA GLU A 153 -1.36 24.13 4.52
C GLU A 153 -1.33 23.85 3.02
N GLN A 154 -0.15 23.79 2.42
CA GLN A 154 0.05 23.45 1.02
C GLN A 154 -0.37 22.00 0.71
N ALA A 155 -0.19 21.09 1.66
CA ALA A 155 -0.60 19.70 1.51
C ALA A 155 -2.12 19.53 1.30
N LYS A 156 -2.96 20.45 1.76
CA LYS A 156 -4.43 20.35 1.59
C LYS A 156 -4.88 20.39 0.13
N THR A 157 -4.13 21.05 -0.74
CA THR A 157 -4.50 21.29 -2.14
C THR A 157 -3.67 20.51 -3.16
N ASP A 158 -2.60 19.87 -2.75
CA ASP A 158 -1.71 19.11 -3.65
C ASP A 158 -2.24 17.67 -3.83
N PRO A 159 -2.62 17.24 -5.06
CA PRO A 159 -3.16 15.90 -5.32
C PRO A 159 -2.13 14.77 -5.21
N GLU A 160 -0.83 15.09 -5.12
CA GLU A 160 0.27 14.14 -5.00
C GLU A 160 1.05 14.33 -3.70
N ARG A 161 0.40 14.91 -2.69
CA ARG A 161 1.05 15.23 -1.40
C ARG A 161 1.49 14.01 -0.60
N VAL A 162 0.88 12.86 -0.86
CA VAL A 162 1.14 11.62 -0.13
C VAL A 162 1.57 10.53 -1.10
N ALA A 163 2.64 9.82 -0.80
CA ALA A 163 2.92 8.53 -1.38
C ALA A 163 2.80 7.46 -0.29
N VAL A 164 2.10 6.36 -0.60
CA VAL A 164 1.96 5.24 0.33
C VAL A 164 2.50 3.97 -0.31
N PHE A 165 3.30 3.24 0.47
CA PHE A 165 3.92 1.99 0.08
C PHE A 165 3.23 0.86 0.85
N GLY A 166 2.47 0.03 0.14
CA GLY A 166 1.74 -1.12 0.67
C GLY A 166 2.56 -2.40 0.56
N PHE A 167 2.66 -3.12 1.66
CA PHE A 167 3.32 -4.42 1.72
C PHE A 167 2.36 -5.46 2.28
N PHE A 168 2.09 -6.50 1.51
CA PHE A 168 1.33 -7.63 2.00
C PHE A 168 2.13 -8.41 3.05
N ILE A 169 1.43 -8.99 3.99
CA ILE A 169 1.98 -9.97 4.93
C ILE A 169 1.28 -11.29 4.68
N ASP A 170 2.07 -12.34 4.48
CA ASP A 170 1.61 -13.71 4.37
C ASP A 170 2.24 -14.59 5.44
N VAL A 171 1.62 -15.72 5.73
CA VAL A 171 2.02 -16.63 6.80
C VAL A 171 2.89 -17.73 6.27
N THR A 172 3.99 -17.98 6.95
CA THR A 172 4.87 -19.11 6.66
C THR A 172 5.08 -20.00 7.88
N GLY A 173 5.39 -21.26 7.64
CA GLY A 173 5.90 -22.17 8.67
C GLY A 173 7.40 -21.97 8.97
N ASP A 174 8.10 -21.22 8.10
CA ASP A 174 9.54 -21.00 8.21
C ASP A 174 9.88 -19.91 9.22
N GLN A 175 11.14 -19.91 9.71
CA GLN A 175 11.60 -18.97 10.74
C GLN A 175 12.26 -17.71 10.17
N TRP A 176 11.72 -17.17 9.07
CA TRP A 176 12.24 -15.95 8.46
C TRP A 176 11.82 -14.70 9.28
N HIS A 177 12.75 -13.77 9.50
CA HIS A 177 12.53 -12.47 10.18
C HIS A 177 11.87 -12.56 11.57
N VAL A 178 12.03 -13.69 12.25
CA VAL A 178 11.38 -13.97 13.55
C VAL A 178 11.78 -12.95 14.60
N GLU A 179 13.05 -12.53 14.63
CA GLU A 179 13.59 -11.64 15.66
C GLU A 179 12.95 -10.25 15.59
N SER A 180 12.98 -9.62 14.41
CA SER A 180 12.44 -8.26 14.22
C SER A 180 10.94 -8.19 14.49
N TRP A 181 10.18 -9.18 13.98
CA TRP A 181 8.74 -9.25 14.22
C TRP A 181 8.41 -9.65 15.65
N THR A 182 9.21 -10.49 16.30
CA THR A 182 9.08 -10.79 17.73
C THR A 182 9.33 -9.54 18.57
N THR A 183 10.35 -8.76 18.22
CA THR A 183 10.64 -7.48 18.85
C THR A 183 9.46 -6.52 18.70
N LEU A 184 8.98 -6.27 17.48
CA LEU A 184 7.84 -5.39 17.24
C LEU A 184 6.60 -5.82 18.04
N THR A 185 6.22 -7.10 17.93
CA THR A 185 4.99 -7.61 18.55
C THR A 185 5.06 -7.68 20.07
N SER A 186 6.25 -7.73 20.66
CA SER A 186 6.40 -7.68 22.13
C SER A 186 5.91 -6.36 22.72
N TYR A 187 5.94 -5.27 21.97
CA TYR A 187 5.45 -3.97 22.41
C TYR A 187 3.92 -3.83 22.38
N LEU A 188 3.18 -4.73 21.71
CA LEU A 188 1.71 -4.67 21.62
C LEU A 188 1.03 -4.73 22.99
N LEU A 189 1.61 -5.44 23.95
CA LEU A 189 1.09 -5.50 25.33
C LEU A 189 1.12 -4.15 26.05
N ASN A 190 1.97 -3.24 25.62
CA ASN A 190 2.10 -1.90 26.22
C ASN A 190 1.12 -0.90 25.63
N ILE A 191 0.42 -1.25 24.54
CA ILE A 191 -0.47 -0.35 23.81
C ILE A 191 -1.87 -0.96 23.61
N THR A 192 -2.36 -1.75 24.57
CA THR A 192 -3.69 -2.38 24.49
C THR A 192 -4.83 -1.37 24.50
N GLU A 193 -4.63 -0.23 25.17
CA GLU A 193 -5.65 0.80 25.30
C GLU A 193 -5.54 1.84 24.18
N ARG A 194 -6.68 2.33 23.72
CA ARG A 194 -6.73 3.43 22.75
C ARG A 194 -6.03 4.67 23.30
N GLY A 195 -5.19 5.27 22.46
CA GLY A 195 -4.39 6.46 22.80
C GLY A 195 -3.10 6.15 23.54
N SER A 196 -2.81 4.88 23.85
CA SER A 196 -1.54 4.48 24.47
C SER A 196 -0.41 4.48 23.44
N SER A 197 0.80 4.71 23.94
CA SER A 197 2.05 4.67 23.16
C SER A 197 3.18 4.09 23.97
N VAL A 198 4.20 3.57 23.30
CA VAL A 198 5.41 3.01 23.91
C VAL A 198 6.61 3.29 23.02
N ASP A 199 7.69 3.81 23.61
CA ASP A 199 8.95 4.05 22.89
C ASP A 199 9.61 2.74 22.50
N ILE A 200 10.16 2.69 21.28
CA ILE A 200 10.96 1.57 20.80
C ILE A 200 12.41 1.80 21.22
N VAL A 201 12.84 1.02 22.20
CA VAL A 201 14.22 1.12 22.74
C VAL A 201 15.16 0.07 22.15
N GLN A 202 14.62 -1.01 21.60
CA GLN A 202 15.41 -2.05 20.95
C GLN A 202 15.71 -1.64 19.50
N PRO A 203 16.90 -1.93 18.96
CA PRO A 203 17.21 -1.71 17.57
C PRO A 203 16.20 -2.45 16.66
N LEU A 204 15.55 -1.70 15.76
CA LEU A 204 14.56 -2.23 14.83
C LEU A 204 14.44 -1.33 13.61
N SER A 205 14.92 -1.78 12.47
CA SER A 205 14.81 -1.04 11.22
C SER A 205 13.57 -1.44 10.41
N ILE A 206 13.14 -0.57 9.51
CA ILE A 206 12.10 -0.90 8.52
C ILE A 206 12.57 -2.06 7.64
N SER A 207 13.85 -2.06 7.23
CA SER A 207 14.43 -3.14 6.42
C SER A 207 14.33 -4.50 7.10
N ASP A 208 14.52 -4.57 8.43
CA ASP A 208 14.41 -5.82 9.19
C ASP A 208 12.97 -6.37 9.17
N LEU A 209 11.97 -5.49 9.16
CA LEU A 209 10.57 -5.86 9.08
C LEU A 209 10.15 -6.27 7.66
N LEU A 210 10.67 -5.61 6.63
CA LEU A 210 10.39 -5.95 5.23
C LEU A 210 11.09 -7.22 4.78
N GLY A 211 12.24 -7.51 5.35
CA GLY A 211 13.00 -8.71 5.06
C GLY A 211 13.50 -8.79 3.63
N SER A 212 13.17 -9.89 2.94
CA SER A 212 13.66 -10.19 1.59
C SER A 212 12.73 -9.73 0.46
N VAL A 213 11.76 -8.86 0.75
CA VAL A 213 10.84 -8.33 -0.27
C VAL A 213 11.63 -7.65 -1.40
N ASP A 214 11.38 -8.07 -2.63
CA ASP A 214 11.99 -7.46 -3.81
C ASP A 214 11.31 -6.11 -4.13
N LEU A 215 11.97 -5.03 -3.74
CA LEU A 215 11.47 -3.66 -3.93
C LEU A 215 11.47 -3.19 -5.40
N THR A 216 11.89 -4.04 -6.33
CA THR A 216 11.79 -3.76 -7.78
C THR A 216 10.47 -4.25 -8.39
N LYS A 217 9.68 -5.05 -7.64
CA LYS A 217 8.43 -5.66 -8.08
C LYS A 217 7.24 -4.99 -7.40
N PHE A 218 6.60 -4.06 -8.09
CA PHE A 218 5.48 -3.34 -7.52
C PHE A 218 4.45 -2.89 -8.55
N TYR A 219 3.26 -2.61 -8.05
CA TYR A 219 2.14 -2.00 -8.77
C TYR A 219 2.04 -0.53 -8.38
N ARG A 220 1.65 0.32 -9.34
CA ARG A 220 1.49 1.76 -9.14
C ARG A 220 0.12 2.21 -9.62
N TYR A 221 -0.59 3.00 -8.80
CA TYR A 221 -1.85 3.65 -9.21
C TYR A 221 -2.10 4.93 -8.40
N GLN A 222 -2.99 5.79 -8.92
CA GLN A 222 -3.46 6.98 -8.21
C GLN A 222 -4.72 6.64 -7.42
N GLY A 223 -4.74 6.99 -6.14
CA GLY A 223 -5.82 6.62 -5.24
C GLY A 223 -6.03 7.61 -4.10
N SER A 224 -6.58 7.09 -3.02
CA SER A 224 -6.98 7.87 -1.84
C SER A 224 -6.36 7.33 -0.55
N LEU A 225 -6.51 8.08 0.52
CA LEU A 225 -6.44 7.53 1.88
C LEU A 225 -7.52 6.45 2.04
N THR A 226 -7.24 5.42 2.81
CA THR A 226 -8.17 4.29 3.06
C THR A 226 -9.03 4.48 4.31
N THR A 227 -8.86 5.59 5.00
CA THR A 227 -9.67 5.98 6.16
C THR A 227 -10.28 7.36 5.94
N PRO A 228 -11.38 7.74 6.58
CA PRO A 228 -11.92 9.09 6.52
C PRO A 228 -10.86 10.15 6.87
N THR A 229 -10.72 11.19 6.06
CA THR A 229 -11.64 11.72 5.01
C THR A 229 -11.56 11.05 3.63
N CYS A 230 -10.72 10.06 3.38
CA CYS A 230 -10.53 9.37 2.10
C CYS A 230 -10.09 10.29 0.95
N ASP A 231 -9.25 11.27 1.23
CA ASP A 231 -8.79 12.26 0.24
C ASP A 231 -8.06 11.57 -0.92
N GLU A 232 -8.40 11.95 -2.15
CA GLU A 232 -7.86 11.37 -3.38
C GLU A 232 -6.50 11.97 -3.79
N VAL A 233 -5.52 11.83 -2.90
CA VAL A 233 -4.22 12.52 -2.94
C VAL A 233 -3.03 11.57 -2.83
N VAL A 234 -3.26 10.29 -3.05
CA VAL A 234 -2.26 9.27 -2.79
C VAL A 234 -1.71 8.68 -4.07
N VAL A 235 -0.38 8.71 -4.20
CA VAL A 235 0.39 7.90 -5.15
C VAL A 235 0.67 6.55 -4.48
N TRP A 236 -0.04 5.51 -4.88
CA TRP A 236 0.10 4.17 -4.32
C TRP A 236 1.19 3.37 -5.01
N THR A 237 2.03 2.74 -4.21
CA THR A 237 2.97 1.69 -4.62
C THR A 237 2.68 0.45 -3.78
N VAL A 238 2.23 -0.64 -4.39
CA VAL A 238 1.92 -1.90 -3.69
C VAL A 238 2.89 -2.97 -4.19
N PHE A 239 3.66 -3.55 -3.27
CA PHE A 239 4.68 -4.55 -3.61
C PHE A 239 4.05 -5.91 -3.89
N GLU A 240 4.57 -6.60 -4.91
CA GLU A 240 4.07 -7.91 -5.35
C GLU A 240 4.36 -9.01 -4.33
N GLU A 241 5.61 -9.04 -3.82
CA GLU A 241 6.05 -10.08 -2.91
C GLU A 241 5.62 -9.79 -1.48
N PRO A 242 4.91 -10.72 -0.81
CA PRO A 242 4.52 -10.52 0.56
C PRO A 242 5.69 -10.75 1.53
N ILE A 243 5.70 -10.01 2.62
CA ILE A 243 6.52 -10.28 3.79
C ILE A 243 6.06 -11.61 4.39
N LYS A 244 6.97 -12.54 4.61
CA LYS A 244 6.69 -13.85 5.18
C LYS A 244 6.98 -13.86 6.68
N ILE A 245 5.96 -14.01 7.51
CA ILE A 245 6.13 -14.10 8.95
C ILE A 245 5.38 -15.29 9.55
N ARG A 246 5.72 -15.64 10.79
CA ARG A 246 5.06 -16.74 11.50
C ARG A 246 3.60 -16.38 11.84
N ARG A 247 2.74 -17.38 11.77
CA ARG A 247 1.31 -17.28 12.09
C ARG A 247 1.05 -16.68 13.46
N ASP A 248 1.74 -17.17 14.48
CA ASP A 248 1.53 -16.75 15.88
C ASP A 248 1.81 -15.25 16.08
N LEU A 249 2.76 -14.66 15.33
CA LEU A 249 3.06 -13.23 15.37
C LEU A 249 1.96 -12.38 14.71
N VAL A 250 1.38 -12.84 13.60
CA VAL A 250 0.20 -12.21 12.98
C VAL A 250 -0.99 -12.18 13.93
N GLU A 251 -1.26 -13.33 14.55
CA GLU A 251 -2.39 -13.51 15.46
C GLU A 251 -2.26 -12.68 16.77
N LEU A 252 -1.05 -12.20 17.11
CA LEU A 252 -0.88 -11.32 18.28
C LEU A 252 -1.61 -9.98 18.12
N PHE A 253 -1.76 -9.45 16.93
CA PHE A 253 -2.45 -8.18 16.71
C PHE A 253 -3.90 -8.24 17.20
N PRO A 254 -4.80 -9.05 16.61
CA PRO A 254 -6.19 -9.11 17.10
C PRO A 254 -6.31 -9.69 18.52
N LYS A 255 -5.46 -10.64 18.91
CA LYS A 255 -5.52 -11.25 20.24
C LYS A 255 -5.15 -10.29 21.36
N THR A 256 -4.12 -9.44 21.14
CA THR A 256 -3.65 -8.50 22.15
C THR A 256 -4.48 -7.23 22.20
N LEU A 257 -4.80 -6.68 21.04
CA LEU A 257 -5.47 -5.37 20.94
C LEU A 257 -6.99 -5.46 21.08
N LYS A 258 -7.58 -6.67 20.97
CA LYS A 258 -9.01 -6.94 21.13
C LYS A 258 -9.94 -6.30 20.09
N TYR A 259 -9.40 -5.79 18.98
CA TYR A 259 -10.16 -5.35 17.82
C TYR A 259 -9.61 -5.99 16.53
N ARG A 260 -10.45 -6.13 15.52
CA ARG A 260 -10.22 -6.95 14.34
C ARG A 260 -10.91 -6.36 13.10
N ASP A 261 -10.61 -6.95 11.94
CA ASP A 261 -11.15 -6.53 10.64
C ASP A 261 -10.88 -5.05 10.36
N ILE A 262 -9.59 -4.67 10.54
CA ILE A 262 -9.09 -3.30 10.43
C ILE A 262 -8.68 -3.03 8.99
N TYR A 263 -9.66 -3.03 8.10
CA TYR A 263 -9.46 -2.74 6.68
C TYR A 263 -10.74 -2.19 6.06
N ARG A 264 -10.56 -1.34 5.05
CA ARG A 264 -11.64 -0.89 4.19
C ARG A 264 -11.87 -1.92 3.10
N PRO A 265 -13.12 -2.22 2.70
CA PRO A 265 -13.40 -3.02 1.51
C PRO A 265 -12.79 -2.42 0.24
N VAL A 266 -12.47 -3.27 -0.75
CA VAL A 266 -11.96 -2.82 -2.06
C VAL A 266 -12.96 -1.91 -2.75
N GLN A 267 -12.44 -0.89 -3.43
CA GLN A 267 -13.18 0.14 -4.13
C GLN A 267 -13.13 -0.08 -5.64
N ARG A 268 -14.07 0.48 -6.37
CA ARG A 268 -14.13 0.38 -7.83
C ARG A 268 -12.93 1.09 -8.46
N LEU A 269 -12.33 0.46 -9.44
CA LEU A 269 -11.20 1.03 -10.19
C LEU A 269 -11.61 2.25 -11.04
N ASN A 270 -12.87 2.27 -11.53
CA ASN A 270 -13.45 3.38 -12.33
C ASN A 270 -12.59 3.76 -13.55
N GLY A 271 -12.01 2.75 -14.22
CA GLY A 271 -11.19 2.95 -15.41
C GLY A 271 -9.78 3.48 -15.15
N ARG A 272 -9.35 3.60 -13.90
CA ARG A 272 -7.94 3.96 -13.59
C ARG A 272 -7.00 2.86 -14.07
N PRO A 273 -5.87 3.21 -14.70
CA PRO A 273 -4.84 2.22 -14.99
C PRO A 273 -4.13 1.79 -13.70
N VAL A 274 -3.73 0.52 -13.64
CA VAL A 274 -2.76 0.00 -12.67
C VAL A 274 -1.51 -0.36 -13.45
N TYR A 275 -0.41 0.26 -13.10
CA TYR A 275 0.86 0.05 -13.76
C TYR A 275 1.68 -1.01 -13.03
N ALA A 276 2.44 -1.80 -13.80
CA ALA A 276 3.40 -2.76 -13.26
C ALA A 276 4.83 -2.32 -13.54
N SER A 277 5.69 -2.40 -12.52
CA SER A 277 7.13 -2.20 -12.66
C SER A 277 7.76 -3.34 -13.49
N PRO A 278 8.96 -3.12 -14.07
CA PRO A 278 9.63 -4.13 -14.90
C PRO A 278 9.95 -5.46 -14.21
N GLY A 279 10.02 -5.46 -12.87
CA GLY A 279 10.28 -6.65 -12.07
C GLY A 279 9.07 -7.56 -11.89
N VAL A 280 7.84 -7.05 -12.08
CA VAL A 280 6.60 -7.81 -11.89
C VAL A 280 6.48 -8.92 -12.92
N SER A 281 6.14 -10.12 -12.45
CA SER A 281 5.89 -11.29 -13.29
C SER A 281 4.51 -11.17 -13.97
N VAL A 282 4.48 -10.64 -15.18
CA VAL A 282 3.23 -10.57 -15.97
C VAL A 282 3.02 -11.91 -16.65
N SER A 283 1.83 -12.52 -16.46
CA SER A 283 1.44 -13.73 -17.18
C SER A 283 1.49 -13.51 -18.70
N PRO A 284 1.96 -14.50 -19.50
CA PRO A 284 2.12 -14.34 -20.95
C PRO A 284 0.86 -13.98 -21.73
N LEU A 285 -0.31 -14.11 -21.12
CA LEU A 285 -1.60 -13.80 -21.75
C LEU A 285 -1.87 -12.28 -21.91
N GLY A 286 -1.12 -11.41 -21.21
CA GLY A 286 -1.29 -9.94 -21.25
C GLY A 286 -0.41 -9.20 -22.25
N ARG A 287 0.51 -9.86 -22.97
CA ARG A 287 1.33 -9.21 -23.99
C ARG A 287 0.60 -9.17 -25.33
N VAL A 288 -0.31 -8.25 -25.52
CA VAL A 288 -0.71 -7.84 -26.86
C VAL A 288 0.46 -7.01 -27.42
N SER A 289 1.36 -7.69 -28.13
CA SER A 289 2.40 -7.06 -28.93
C SER A 289 1.73 -6.26 -30.03
N SER A 290 1.77 -4.95 -29.96
CA SER A 290 1.49 -4.06 -31.09
C SER A 290 2.67 -4.13 -32.08
N SER A 291 2.82 -5.26 -32.78
CA SER A 291 3.67 -5.32 -33.97
C SER A 291 2.94 -4.59 -35.09
N GLN A 292 3.31 -3.35 -35.34
CA GLN A 292 3.01 -2.68 -36.59
C GLN A 292 3.71 -3.45 -37.72
N THR A 293 3.00 -4.32 -38.40
CA THR A 293 3.41 -4.84 -39.71
C THR A 293 3.18 -3.75 -40.75
N SER A 294 4.21 -3.01 -41.07
CA SER A 294 4.27 -2.22 -42.30
C SER A 294 4.44 -3.21 -43.47
N SER A 295 3.36 -3.65 -44.07
CA SER A 295 3.40 -4.33 -45.37
C SER A 295 3.61 -3.32 -46.46
N ARG A 296 4.86 -3.12 -46.89
CA ARG A 296 5.16 -2.56 -48.23
C ARG A 296 4.88 -3.65 -49.25
N GLY A 297 3.87 -3.41 -50.08
CA GLY A 297 3.56 -4.24 -51.21
C GLY A 297 4.71 -4.25 -52.22
N ALA A 298 5.04 -5.43 -52.71
CA ALA A 298 5.75 -5.61 -53.97
C ALA A 298 4.82 -6.47 -54.83
N LEU A 299 4.29 -5.81 -55.83
CA LEU A 299 3.64 -6.47 -56.98
C LEU A 299 4.74 -7.14 -57.85
N SER A 300 4.57 -8.40 -58.18
CA SER A 300 5.23 -9.04 -59.30
C SER A 300 4.25 -9.89 -60.08
N PRO A 301 4.20 -9.76 -61.41
CA PRO A 301 3.22 -10.42 -62.23
C PRO A 301 3.75 -11.73 -62.85
N GLY A 302 2.85 -12.62 -63.14
CA GLY A 302 3.03 -13.65 -64.16
C GLY A 302 3.20 -15.07 -63.69
N LEU A 303 2.26 -15.91 -63.87
CA LEU A 303 2.19 -16.87 -64.94
C LEU A 303 0.86 -17.66 -64.90
N LEU A 304 0.18 -17.52 -66.04
CA LEU A 304 -1.01 -18.33 -66.41
C LEU A 304 -0.52 -19.71 -66.82
N LEU A 305 -1.06 -20.79 -66.26
CA LEU A 305 -1.07 -22.10 -66.93
C LEU A 305 -2.36 -22.83 -66.66
N LEU A 306 -3.14 -22.93 -67.72
CA LEU A 306 -4.24 -23.86 -67.86
C LEU A 306 -3.74 -25.30 -67.78
N LEU A 307 -4.47 -26.18 -67.14
CA LEU A 307 -4.68 -27.55 -67.61
C LEU A 307 -6.06 -28.04 -67.13
N LEU A 308 -6.87 -28.33 -68.14
CA LEU A 308 -8.14 -29.07 -68.15
C LEU A 308 -7.91 -30.56 -67.91
N LEU A 309 -9.00 -31.24 -67.64
CA LEU A 309 -9.30 -32.67 -67.57
C LEU A 309 -9.54 -33.11 -66.13
N GLY A 310 -10.65 -33.69 -65.71
CA GLY A 310 -11.77 -34.34 -66.39
C GLY A 310 -12.14 -35.55 -65.58
N TRP A 311 -13.48 -35.78 -65.44
CA TRP A 311 -14.16 -37.03 -65.11
C TRP A 311 -14.16 -37.58 -63.67
N GLY A 312 -15.37 -37.78 -63.15
CA GLY A 312 -15.77 -38.72 -62.12
C GLY A 312 -17.01 -38.24 -61.40
#